data_489493c5dbba625a16bff4f8fcee96cc
#
_entry.id   489493c5dbba625a16bff4f8fcee96cc
#
_cell.length_a   1.000
_cell.length_b   1.000
_cell.length_c   1.000
_cell.angle_alpha   90.00
_cell.angle_beta   90.00
_cell.angle_gamma   90.00
#
_symmetry.space_group_name_H-M   'P 1'
#
loop_
_entity.id
_entity.type
_entity.pdbx_description
1 polymer ?
#
loop_
_entity_poly.entity_id
_entity_poly.type
_entity_poly.pdbx_seq_one_letter_code
_entity_poly.pdbx_strand_id
1 'polypeptide(L)'
;LNVGSFKSYTKVVNSQTLDSGNSLIRLGYDNVDLWKEKHHYYYLENKLEFLNSENEWYFDNDTKYLYVWLQGDNVPSLTNIRAKTQSYSLNVTTSNVSVKDINFFSTTIKGNNADNILVSNCNFMYASCYAHMLNQINYGSNINPASNEVFSTQTNFTSSSNVNFNKCAFRYTDGDVIHITGGNSKIEDCYFNYIDKTVTNLSSVMTTIRMN
;
A
#
# COMPACT_ATOMS: atom_id res chain seq x y z
N LEU A 1 9.68 -10.83 -1.42
CA LEU A 1 9.94 -12.05 -0.67
C LEU A 1 9.01 -12.14 0.54
N ASN A 2 8.12 -13.13 0.54
CA ASN A 2 7.27 -13.46 1.67
C ASN A 2 7.93 -14.59 2.47
N VAL A 3 8.18 -14.38 3.75
CA VAL A 3 8.91 -15.33 4.61
C VAL A 3 8.02 -15.98 5.66
N GLY A 4 6.72 -15.86 5.53
CA GLY A 4 5.77 -16.37 6.52
C GLY A 4 5.56 -15.44 7.72
N SER A 5 4.75 -15.87 8.68
CA SER A 5 4.43 -15.12 9.90
C SER A 5 4.02 -13.66 9.65
N PHE A 6 3.30 -13.40 8.55
CA PHE A 6 2.85 -12.07 8.11
C PHE A 6 3.99 -11.10 7.78
N LYS A 7 5.17 -11.61 7.43
CA LYS A 7 6.34 -10.80 7.05
C LYS A 7 6.62 -10.89 5.56
N SER A 8 6.71 -9.75 4.92
CA SER A 8 7.15 -9.61 3.54
C SER A 8 8.30 -8.60 3.46
N TYR A 9 9.24 -8.87 2.58
CA TYR A 9 10.42 -8.03 2.37
C TYR A 9 10.58 -7.70 0.91
N THR A 10 10.85 -6.44 0.60
CA THR A 10 11.39 -6.02 -0.68
C THR A 10 12.89 -5.81 -0.54
N LYS A 11 13.66 -6.45 -1.41
CA LYS A 11 15.14 -6.40 -1.37
C LYS A 11 15.70 -6.23 -2.76
N VAL A 12 16.79 -5.50 -2.86
CA VAL A 12 17.58 -5.44 -4.09
C VAL A 12 18.34 -6.74 -4.25
N VAL A 13 18.31 -7.30 -5.46
CA VAL A 13 19.19 -8.41 -5.83
C VAL A 13 20.57 -7.83 -6.12
N ASN A 14 21.53 -8.10 -5.24
CA ASN A 14 22.88 -7.59 -5.32
C ASN A 14 23.78 -8.44 -6.23
N SER A 15 23.44 -9.72 -6.36
CA SER A 15 24.19 -10.66 -7.19
C SER A 15 23.33 -11.81 -7.68
N GLN A 16 23.76 -12.40 -8.78
CA GLN A 16 23.17 -13.61 -9.33
C GLN A 16 24.28 -14.58 -9.70
N THR A 17 24.15 -15.81 -9.29
CA THR A 17 25.08 -16.89 -9.64
C THR A 17 24.32 -18.11 -10.12
N LEU A 18 24.82 -18.75 -11.17
CA LEU A 18 24.30 -20.02 -11.64
C LEU A 18 25.05 -21.18 -10.94
N ASP A 19 24.34 -21.97 -10.20
CA ASP A 19 24.85 -23.24 -9.68
C ASP A 19 24.64 -24.31 -10.75
N SER A 20 25.65 -24.46 -11.63
CA SER A 20 25.56 -25.34 -12.79
C SER A 20 25.42 -26.84 -12.41
N GLY A 21 25.85 -27.23 -11.22
CA GLY A 21 25.72 -28.60 -10.74
C GLY A 21 24.26 -28.97 -10.41
N ASN A 22 23.46 -28.01 -10.04
CA ASN A 22 22.05 -28.20 -9.63
C ASN A 22 21.06 -27.48 -10.54
N SER A 23 21.51 -26.82 -11.60
CA SER A 23 20.68 -25.99 -12.49
C SER A 23 19.87 -24.92 -11.72
N LEU A 24 20.44 -24.38 -10.65
CA LEU A 24 19.79 -23.41 -9.78
C LEU A 24 20.37 -22.01 -9.98
N ILE A 25 19.51 -21.01 -9.91
CA ILE A 25 19.94 -19.62 -9.83
C ILE A 25 19.90 -19.20 -8.36
N ARG A 26 21.04 -18.73 -7.86
CA ARG A 26 21.14 -18.15 -6.52
C ARG A 26 21.11 -16.64 -6.63
N LEU A 27 20.20 -16.03 -5.87
CA LEU A 27 20.10 -14.56 -5.78
C LEU A 27 20.69 -14.13 -4.44
N GLY A 28 21.65 -13.21 -4.50
CA GLY A 28 22.20 -12.55 -3.32
C GLY A 28 21.42 -11.27 -3.02
N TYR A 29 21.05 -11.09 -1.78
CA TYR A 29 20.38 -9.90 -1.24
C TYR A 29 20.78 -9.69 0.21
N ASP A 30 20.55 -8.49 0.74
CA ASP A 30 20.82 -8.20 2.15
C ASP A 30 19.97 -9.06 3.08
N ASN A 31 20.53 -9.36 4.25
CA ASN A 31 19.89 -10.23 5.22
C ASN A 31 18.45 -9.86 5.52
N VAL A 32 17.62 -10.86 5.60
CA VAL A 32 16.27 -10.82 6.13
C VAL A 32 16.16 -11.81 7.28
N ASP A 33 15.31 -11.54 8.26
CA ASP A 33 15.00 -12.51 9.29
C ASP A 33 14.16 -13.63 8.68
N LEU A 34 14.80 -14.69 8.30
CA LEU A 34 14.12 -15.88 7.80
C LEU A 34 13.57 -16.68 8.97
N TRP A 35 12.27 -16.77 9.07
CA TRP A 35 11.65 -17.78 9.91
C TRP A 35 11.77 -19.15 9.23
N LYS A 36 12.01 -20.19 10.01
CA LYS A 36 12.18 -21.57 9.50
C LYS A 36 10.85 -22.16 9.03
N GLU A 37 10.15 -21.47 8.16
CA GLU A 37 8.91 -21.94 7.59
C GLU A 37 9.12 -22.59 6.23
N LYS A 38 8.25 -23.52 5.88
CA LYS A 38 8.44 -24.42 4.73
C LYS A 38 8.21 -23.77 3.38
N HIS A 39 7.60 -22.57 3.32
CA HIS A 39 7.15 -21.99 2.07
C HIS A 39 7.52 -20.52 2.03
N HIS A 40 8.61 -20.22 1.31
CA HIS A 40 8.99 -18.84 0.99
C HIS A 40 8.61 -18.57 -0.44
N TYR A 41 7.78 -17.56 -0.65
CA TYR A 41 7.39 -17.10 -1.97
C TYR A 41 8.11 -15.81 -2.29
N TYR A 42 8.49 -15.63 -3.55
CA TYR A 42 9.06 -14.40 -4.03
C TYR A 42 8.65 -14.17 -5.49
N TYR A 43 8.71 -12.94 -5.90
CA TYR A 43 8.68 -12.53 -7.30
C TYR A 43 9.79 -11.51 -7.52
N LEU A 44 10.18 -11.34 -8.77
CA LEU A 44 11.17 -10.36 -9.20
C LEU A 44 10.44 -9.24 -9.94
N GLU A 45 10.88 -8.02 -9.72
CA GLU A 45 10.25 -6.83 -10.28
C GLU A 45 11.29 -5.79 -10.69
N ASN A 46 10.82 -4.70 -11.29
CA ASN A 46 11.61 -3.52 -11.63
C ASN A 46 12.68 -3.76 -12.69
N LYS A 47 12.39 -4.62 -13.67
CA LYS A 47 13.14 -4.78 -14.91
C LYS A 47 12.20 -5.00 -16.09
N LEU A 48 12.57 -4.46 -17.26
CA LEU A 48 11.78 -4.62 -18.48
C LEU A 48 11.64 -6.08 -18.88
N GLU A 49 12.68 -6.89 -18.66
CA GLU A 49 12.71 -8.32 -19.01
C GLU A 49 11.70 -9.16 -18.21
N PHE A 50 11.18 -8.62 -17.11
CA PHE A 50 10.14 -9.26 -16.30
C PHE A 50 8.73 -8.95 -16.80
N LEU A 51 8.59 -8.08 -17.77
CA LEU A 51 7.33 -7.81 -18.45
C LEU A 51 7.05 -8.96 -19.42
N ASN A 52 6.46 -10.05 -18.95
CA ASN A 52 6.30 -11.29 -19.69
C ASN A 52 4.87 -11.84 -19.71
N SER A 53 3.91 -11.12 -19.12
CA SER A 53 2.50 -11.47 -19.06
C SER A 53 1.59 -10.25 -19.24
N GLU A 54 0.36 -10.50 -19.70
CA GLU A 54 -0.66 -9.45 -19.77
C GLU A 54 -0.97 -8.83 -18.41
N ASN A 55 -1.26 -7.53 -18.39
CA ASN A 55 -1.52 -6.69 -17.22
C ASN A 55 -0.31 -6.40 -16.34
N GLU A 56 0.87 -6.73 -16.80
CA GLU A 56 2.11 -6.28 -16.17
C GLU A 56 2.54 -4.93 -16.70
N TRP A 57 3.37 -4.25 -15.91
CA TRP A 57 3.92 -2.96 -16.28
C TRP A 57 5.34 -2.76 -15.72
N TYR A 58 6.10 -1.93 -16.40
CA TYR A 58 7.42 -1.49 -15.98
C TYR A 58 7.58 0.01 -16.22
N PHE A 59 8.06 0.73 -15.23
CA PHE A 59 8.39 2.15 -15.35
C PHE A 59 9.91 2.32 -15.37
N ASP A 60 10.40 2.86 -16.47
CA ASP A 60 11.80 3.19 -16.62
C ASP A 60 12.09 4.57 -16.00
N ASN A 61 12.84 4.57 -14.90
CA ASN A 61 13.18 5.80 -14.19
C ASN A 61 14.12 6.73 -14.95
N ASP A 62 14.90 6.22 -15.87
CA ASP A 62 15.87 7.03 -16.63
C ASP A 62 15.18 7.73 -17.80
N THR A 63 14.46 6.98 -18.60
CA THR A 63 13.76 7.49 -19.79
C THR A 63 12.39 8.10 -19.49
N LYS A 64 11.80 7.81 -18.30
CA LYS A 64 10.45 8.18 -17.89
C LYS A 64 9.34 7.55 -18.74
N TYR A 65 9.64 6.46 -19.43
CA TYR A 65 8.63 5.69 -20.13
C TYR A 65 7.97 4.66 -19.21
N LEU A 66 6.65 4.52 -19.37
CA LEU A 66 5.85 3.45 -18.80
C LEU A 66 5.58 2.41 -19.88
N TYR A 67 6.08 1.21 -19.68
CA TYR A 67 5.81 0.04 -20.51
C TYR A 67 4.66 -0.74 -19.88
N VAL A 68 3.67 -1.08 -20.68
CA VAL A 68 2.48 -1.80 -20.19
C VAL A 68 2.13 -2.88 -21.21
N TRP A 69 1.93 -4.09 -20.75
CA TRP A 69 1.38 -5.17 -21.58
C TRP A 69 -0.12 -5.28 -21.32
N LEU A 70 -0.92 -4.75 -22.20
CA LEU A 70 -2.36 -4.78 -22.08
C LEU A 70 -2.96 -6.08 -22.63
N GLN A 71 -4.07 -6.48 -22.05
CA GLN A 71 -4.79 -7.67 -22.49
C GLN A 71 -5.22 -7.56 -23.95
N GLY A 72 -5.00 -8.64 -24.72
CA GLY A 72 -5.41 -8.74 -26.11
C GLY A 72 -4.70 -7.76 -27.04
N ASP A 73 -3.44 -7.43 -26.77
CA ASP A 73 -2.61 -6.50 -27.55
C ASP A 73 -3.25 -5.12 -27.78
N ASN A 74 -4.09 -4.69 -26.87
CA ASN A 74 -4.70 -3.38 -26.93
C ASN A 74 -3.66 -2.26 -26.81
N VAL A 75 -3.87 -1.18 -27.54
CA VAL A 75 -3.03 0.00 -27.43
C VAL A 75 -3.37 0.79 -26.17
N PRO A 76 -2.38 1.26 -25.40
CA PRO A 76 -2.60 2.13 -24.25
C PRO A 76 -3.41 3.38 -24.61
N SER A 77 -4.39 3.71 -23.79
CA SER A 77 -5.21 4.89 -23.99
C SER A 77 -5.56 5.54 -22.64
N LEU A 78 -6.02 6.79 -22.67
CA LEU A 78 -6.48 7.49 -21.48
C LEU A 78 -7.72 6.86 -20.80
N THR A 79 -8.37 5.93 -21.49
CA THR A 79 -9.57 5.25 -20.97
C THR A 79 -9.23 3.95 -20.24
N ASN A 80 -8.12 3.29 -20.60
CA ASN A 80 -7.76 1.98 -20.03
C ASN A 80 -6.54 2.00 -19.10
N ILE A 81 -5.79 3.12 -19.04
CA ILE A 81 -4.67 3.27 -18.11
C ILE A 81 -4.92 4.46 -17.20
N ARG A 82 -4.72 4.25 -15.91
CA ARG A 82 -4.77 5.30 -14.90
C ARG A 82 -3.55 5.19 -14.00
N ALA A 83 -2.92 6.31 -13.72
CA ALA A 83 -1.78 6.40 -12.82
C ALA A 83 -2.10 7.31 -11.63
N LYS A 84 -1.57 6.97 -10.47
CA LYS A 84 -1.66 7.80 -9.27
C LYS A 84 -0.77 9.02 -9.44
N THR A 85 -1.35 10.21 -9.41
CA THR A 85 -0.63 11.48 -9.56
C THR A 85 -0.56 12.29 -8.26
N GLN A 86 -1.40 11.98 -7.29
CA GLN A 86 -1.40 12.64 -5.98
C GLN A 86 -1.77 11.66 -4.87
N SER A 87 -1.13 11.83 -3.73
CA SER A 87 -1.36 10.98 -2.56
C SER A 87 -2.69 11.28 -1.88
N TYR A 88 -3.03 12.53 -1.72
CA TYR A 88 -4.23 12.98 -1.03
C TYR A 88 -5.05 13.92 -1.89
N SER A 89 -6.30 13.59 -2.10
CA SER A 89 -7.26 14.47 -2.79
C SER A 89 -7.92 15.47 -1.84
N LEU A 90 -7.92 15.17 -0.56
CA LEU A 90 -8.48 16.03 0.46
C LEU A 90 -7.56 16.11 1.67
N ASN A 91 -7.24 17.32 2.10
CA ASN A 91 -6.52 17.59 3.34
C ASN A 91 -7.44 18.37 4.29
N VAL A 92 -7.86 17.71 5.36
CA VAL A 92 -8.77 18.30 6.36
C VAL A 92 -7.93 19.01 7.43
N THR A 93 -8.02 20.31 7.47
CA THR A 93 -7.26 21.19 8.40
C THR A 93 -8.14 21.92 9.40
N THR A 94 -9.42 21.56 9.46
CA THR A 94 -10.39 22.17 10.37
C THR A 94 -11.31 21.09 10.94
N SER A 95 -11.89 21.38 12.08
CA SER A 95 -12.86 20.50 12.74
C SER A 95 -14.28 20.64 12.18
N ASN A 96 -15.15 19.69 12.56
CA ASN A 96 -16.57 19.67 12.18
C ASN A 96 -16.80 19.50 10.67
N VAL A 97 -16.04 18.63 10.02
CA VAL A 97 -16.15 18.36 8.59
C VAL A 97 -16.87 17.04 8.34
N SER A 98 -17.77 17.03 7.37
CA SER A 98 -18.41 15.82 6.86
C SER A 98 -18.04 15.57 5.40
N VAL A 99 -17.53 14.38 5.12
CA VAL A 99 -17.20 13.88 3.77
C VAL A 99 -18.15 12.73 3.48
N LYS A 100 -19.01 12.87 2.48
CA LYS A 100 -20.06 11.91 2.19
C LYS A 100 -20.20 11.61 0.71
N ASP A 101 -20.54 10.34 0.41
CA ASP A 101 -20.95 9.90 -0.93
C ASP A 101 -19.87 10.12 -2.01
N ILE A 102 -18.59 10.01 -1.64
CA ILE A 102 -17.46 10.24 -2.55
C ILE A 102 -16.74 8.92 -2.87
N ASN A 103 -16.39 8.75 -4.14
CA ASN A 103 -15.52 7.69 -4.60
C ASN A 103 -14.09 8.22 -4.78
N PHE A 104 -13.17 7.70 -3.99
CA PHE A 104 -11.74 7.97 -4.07
C PHE A 104 -11.07 6.86 -4.87
N PHE A 105 -10.39 7.21 -5.96
CA PHE A 105 -9.67 6.27 -6.79
C PHE A 105 -8.19 6.63 -6.83
N SER A 106 -7.35 5.69 -6.35
CA SER A 106 -5.89 5.85 -6.27
C SER A 106 -5.42 7.08 -5.46
N THR A 107 -6.26 7.53 -4.55
CA THR A 107 -6.02 8.66 -3.64
C THR A 107 -6.83 8.47 -2.37
N THR A 108 -6.55 9.28 -1.36
CA THR A 108 -7.28 9.24 -0.09
C THR A 108 -7.38 10.60 0.57
N ILE A 109 -7.75 10.62 1.83
CA ILE A 109 -7.91 11.81 2.65
C ILE A 109 -6.92 11.79 3.82
N LYS A 110 -6.50 12.95 4.25
CA LYS A 110 -5.76 13.13 5.51
C LYS A 110 -6.31 14.29 6.31
N GLY A 111 -6.06 14.27 7.61
CA GLY A 111 -6.33 15.36 8.52
C GLY A 111 -5.26 15.47 9.61
N ASN A 112 -5.08 16.66 10.11
CA ASN A 112 -4.20 16.92 11.26
C ASN A 112 -4.81 18.00 12.14
N ASN A 113 -4.88 17.74 13.44
CA ASN A 113 -5.55 18.60 14.43
C ASN A 113 -7.00 18.95 13.99
N ALA A 114 -7.72 17.96 13.49
CA ALA A 114 -9.07 18.12 12.95
C ALA A 114 -10.04 17.19 13.69
N ASP A 115 -10.81 17.73 14.61
CA ASP A 115 -11.75 16.99 15.43
C ASP A 115 -13.16 16.95 14.80
N ASN A 116 -13.98 15.98 15.27
CA ASN A 116 -15.37 15.84 14.85
C ASN A 116 -15.50 15.66 13.32
N ILE A 117 -14.80 14.68 12.79
CA ILE A 117 -14.81 14.36 11.37
C ILE A 117 -15.74 13.17 11.13
N LEU A 118 -16.64 13.30 10.17
CA LEU A 118 -17.47 12.21 9.69
C LEU A 118 -17.13 11.90 8.22
N VAL A 119 -16.69 10.68 7.98
CA VAL A 119 -16.53 10.12 6.63
C VAL A 119 -17.58 9.04 6.46
N SER A 120 -18.53 9.21 5.57
CA SER A 120 -19.63 8.27 5.44
C SER A 120 -20.00 7.96 3.99
N ASN A 121 -20.39 6.68 3.77
CA ASN A 121 -20.79 6.18 2.45
C ASN A 121 -19.77 6.48 1.35
N CYS A 122 -18.48 6.41 1.69
CA CYS A 122 -17.38 6.67 0.76
C CYS A 122 -16.74 5.35 0.31
N ASN A 123 -16.24 5.32 -0.91
CA ASN A 123 -15.55 4.17 -1.48
C ASN A 123 -14.11 4.55 -1.80
N PHE A 124 -13.17 3.82 -1.23
CA PHE A 124 -11.73 4.02 -1.43
C PHE A 124 -11.15 2.81 -2.17
N MET A 125 -10.60 3.03 -3.34
CA MET A 125 -9.97 2.01 -4.16
C MET A 125 -8.52 2.41 -4.44
N TYR A 126 -7.56 1.52 -4.15
CA TYR A 126 -6.12 1.78 -4.26
C TYR A 126 -5.67 2.99 -3.42
N ALA A 127 -6.22 3.12 -2.21
CA ALA A 127 -6.04 4.31 -1.37
C ALA A 127 -4.64 4.44 -0.79
N SER A 128 -3.99 3.33 -0.46
CA SER A 128 -2.64 3.31 0.12
C SER A 128 -1.65 2.55 -0.75
N CYS A 129 -0.38 2.87 -0.58
CA CYS A 129 0.73 2.15 -1.20
C CYS A 129 1.99 2.27 -0.34
N TYR A 130 2.90 1.31 -0.49
CA TYR A 130 4.22 1.34 0.13
C TYR A 130 5.18 2.30 -0.56
N ALA A 131 6.08 2.90 0.19
CA ALA A 131 7.12 3.76 -0.36
C ALA A 131 8.04 3.02 -1.33
N HIS A 132 8.35 1.75 -1.08
CA HIS A 132 9.21 0.98 -1.95
C HIS A 132 8.61 0.72 -3.35
N MET A 133 7.31 0.65 -3.47
CA MET A 133 6.63 0.57 -4.78
C MET A 133 6.79 1.83 -5.61
N LEU A 134 7.28 2.91 -5.00
CA LEU A 134 7.53 4.20 -5.63
C LEU A 134 9.01 4.47 -5.89
N ASN A 135 9.86 3.45 -5.85
CA ASN A 135 11.32 3.58 -5.91
C ASN A 135 11.92 4.51 -4.84
N GLN A 136 11.28 4.63 -3.70
CA GLN A 136 11.73 5.46 -2.58
C GLN A 136 12.42 4.65 -1.48
N ILE A 137 13.14 3.61 -1.86
CA ILE A 137 13.72 2.71 -0.89
C ILE A 137 15.06 3.21 -0.43
N ASN A 138 15.15 3.57 0.85
CA ASN A 138 16.42 3.62 1.56
C ASN A 138 16.70 2.23 2.14
N TYR A 139 17.50 1.45 1.42
CA TYR A 139 17.97 0.15 1.90
C TYR A 139 19.08 0.34 2.94
N GLY A 140 18.71 0.58 4.17
CA GLY A 140 19.62 0.34 5.28
C GLY A 140 19.71 -1.16 5.57
N SER A 141 20.87 -1.63 5.92
CA SER A 141 21.17 -3.05 6.18
C SER A 141 20.34 -3.73 7.29
N ASN A 142 19.48 -3.01 7.98
CA ASN A 142 18.71 -3.48 9.14
C ASN A 142 17.24 -2.99 9.14
N ILE A 143 16.63 -2.82 8.00
CA ILE A 143 15.21 -2.46 7.97
C ILE A 143 14.39 -3.68 8.35
N ASN A 144 13.87 -3.69 9.56
CA ASN A 144 12.79 -4.58 9.93
C ASN A 144 11.50 -4.02 9.30
N PRO A 145 10.92 -4.68 8.30
CA PRO A 145 9.71 -4.17 7.64
C PRO A 145 8.55 -3.98 8.61
N ALA A 146 8.47 -4.77 9.66
CA ALA A 146 7.42 -4.64 10.67
C ALA A 146 7.51 -3.34 11.48
N SER A 147 8.68 -2.68 11.53
CA SER A 147 8.89 -1.47 12.32
C SER A 147 9.20 -0.22 11.49
N ASN A 148 9.66 -0.38 10.26
CA ASN A 148 10.20 0.72 9.45
C ASN A 148 9.55 0.84 8.06
N GLU A 149 8.42 0.23 7.84
CA GLU A 149 7.67 0.46 6.61
C GLU A 149 7.11 1.88 6.60
N VAL A 150 7.74 2.71 5.80
CA VAL A 150 7.24 4.05 5.56
C VAL A 150 6.15 3.96 4.50
N PHE A 151 4.92 4.15 4.93
CA PHE A 151 3.81 4.26 3.99
C PHE A 151 3.89 5.60 3.29
N SER A 152 3.91 5.58 1.98
CA SER A 152 3.85 6.82 1.22
C SER A 152 2.45 7.44 1.26
N THR A 153 1.43 6.61 1.40
CA THR A 153 0.03 7.05 1.42
C THR A 153 -0.83 6.10 2.21
N GLN A 154 -1.65 6.62 3.09
CA GLN A 154 -2.74 5.95 3.79
C GLN A 154 -3.80 6.97 4.18
N THR A 155 -5.03 6.54 4.44
CA THR A 155 -6.02 7.41 5.09
C THR A 155 -5.51 7.74 6.49
N ASN A 156 -5.22 9.01 6.76
CA ASN A 156 -4.45 9.38 7.94
C ASN A 156 -5.06 10.59 8.67
N PHE A 157 -5.39 10.41 9.93
CA PHE A 157 -5.80 11.50 10.83
C PHE A 157 -4.90 11.51 12.05
N THR A 158 -4.04 12.53 12.15
CA THR A 158 -3.11 12.69 13.26
C THR A 158 -3.59 13.77 14.22
N SER A 159 -3.39 13.54 15.52
CA SER A 159 -3.82 14.48 16.57
C SER A 159 -5.28 14.92 16.41
N SER A 160 -6.15 13.98 16.02
CA SER A 160 -7.54 14.25 15.63
C SER A 160 -8.48 13.35 16.44
N SER A 161 -9.41 13.92 17.16
CA SER A 161 -10.37 13.19 18.00
C SER A 161 -11.75 13.14 17.36
N ASN A 162 -12.54 12.09 17.69
CA ASN A 162 -13.88 11.90 17.16
C ASN A 162 -13.92 11.84 15.62
N VAL A 163 -12.99 11.07 15.06
CA VAL A 163 -12.95 10.77 13.61
C VAL A 163 -13.76 9.50 13.37
N ASN A 164 -14.85 9.61 12.64
CA ASN A 164 -15.80 8.52 12.44
C ASN A 164 -15.89 8.13 10.97
N PHE A 165 -15.60 6.87 10.69
CA PHE A 165 -15.86 6.24 9.40
C PHE A 165 -17.11 5.38 9.53
N ASN A 166 -18.10 5.63 8.68
CA ASN A 166 -19.35 4.88 8.69
C ASN A 166 -19.77 4.48 7.28
N LYS A 167 -20.08 3.20 7.08
CA LYS A 167 -20.50 2.64 5.78
C LYS A 167 -19.52 2.93 4.65
N CYS A 168 -18.23 2.93 4.94
CA CYS A 168 -17.17 3.12 3.93
C CYS A 168 -16.66 1.76 3.42
N ALA A 169 -16.20 1.73 2.17
CA ALA A 169 -15.56 0.57 1.59
C ALA A 169 -14.13 0.88 1.20
N PHE A 170 -13.20 0.01 1.59
CA PHE A 170 -11.78 0.08 1.24
C PHE A 170 -11.40 -1.18 0.48
N ARG A 171 -10.82 -1.01 -0.72
CA ARG A 171 -10.45 -2.13 -1.59
C ARG A 171 -9.10 -1.94 -2.23
N TYR A 172 -8.37 -3.05 -2.38
CA TYR A 172 -7.11 -3.10 -3.11
C TYR A 172 -6.09 -2.09 -2.59
N THR A 173 -5.69 -2.24 -1.33
CA THR A 173 -4.71 -1.36 -0.70
C THR A 173 -3.44 -2.12 -0.34
N ASP A 174 -2.29 -1.55 -0.66
CA ASP A 174 -0.97 -2.12 -0.36
C ASP A 174 -0.42 -1.52 0.93
N GLY A 175 -1.02 -1.76 2.04
CA GLY A 175 -0.55 -1.22 3.30
C GLY A 175 -1.68 -0.99 4.29
N ASP A 176 -1.40 -0.24 5.35
CA ASP A 176 -2.42 0.14 6.31
C ASP A 176 -3.49 1.00 5.64
N VAL A 177 -4.74 0.72 5.95
CA VAL A 177 -5.87 1.42 5.32
C VAL A 177 -6.14 2.74 6.02
N ILE A 178 -6.30 2.69 7.34
CA ILE A 178 -6.66 3.84 8.16
C ILE A 178 -5.69 3.94 9.33
N HIS A 179 -5.10 5.11 9.49
CA HIS A 179 -4.31 5.49 10.65
C HIS A 179 -4.95 6.67 11.35
N ILE A 180 -5.27 6.52 12.64
CA ILE A 180 -5.84 7.60 13.46
C ILE A 180 -5.06 7.70 14.76
N THR A 181 -4.61 8.91 15.08
CA THR A 181 -4.06 9.25 16.40
C THR A 181 -4.93 10.34 17.06
N GLY A 182 -5.52 9.99 18.16
CA GLY A 182 -6.47 10.84 18.90
C GLY A 182 -7.52 9.98 19.60
N GLY A 183 -8.46 10.58 20.31
CA GLY A 183 -9.45 9.87 21.09
C GLY A 183 -10.82 9.72 20.42
N ASN A 184 -11.66 8.84 20.97
CA ASN A 184 -13.08 8.73 20.66
C ASN A 184 -13.46 8.50 19.18
N SER A 185 -12.56 7.92 18.39
CA SER A 185 -12.82 7.64 16.98
C SER A 185 -13.54 6.31 16.79
N LYS A 186 -14.26 6.17 15.69
CA LYS A 186 -15.05 4.97 15.39
C LYS A 186 -14.91 4.57 13.93
N ILE A 187 -14.96 3.26 13.70
CA ILE A 187 -15.08 2.65 12.38
C ILE A 187 -16.25 1.68 12.46
N GLU A 188 -17.35 2.01 11.80
CA GLU A 188 -18.61 1.28 11.91
C GLU A 188 -19.17 0.93 10.52
N ASP A 189 -19.68 -0.29 10.37
CA ASP A 189 -20.31 -0.78 9.12
C ASP A 189 -19.43 -0.64 7.87
N CYS A 190 -18.12 -0.69 8.04
CA CYS A 190 -17.16 -0.54 6.94
C CYS A 190 -16.79 -1.91 6.35
N TYR A 191 -16.50 -1.89 5.05
CA TYR A 191 -16.09 -3.06 4.29
C TYR A 191 -14.63 -2.97 3.86
N PHE A 192 -13.84 -4.02 4.13
CA PHE A 192 -12.42 -4.10 3.80
C PHE A 192 -12.18 -5.36 2.96
N ASN A 193 -11.53 -5.19 1.79
CA ASN A 193 -11.30 -6.30 0.88
C ASN A 193 -9.98 -6.10 0.11
N TYR A 194 -9.20 -7.17 -0.03
CA TYR A 194 -7.87 -7.15 -0.64
C TYR A 194 -6.96 -6.10 0.02
N ILE A 195 -6.71 -6.30 1.30
CA ILE A 195 -5.82 -5.48 2.12
C ILE A 195 -4.53 -6.26 2.35
N ASP A 196 -3.41 -5.66 1.96
CA ASP A 196 -2.12 -6.36 2.03
C ASP A 196 -1.55 -6.45 3.46
N LYS A 197 -1.78 -5.45 4.31
CA LYS A 197 -1.17 -5.42 5.63
C LYS A 197 -2.16 -5.35 6.77
N THR A 198 -2.54 -4.18 7.20
CA THR A 198 -3.50 -3.99 8.29
C THR A 198 -4.67 -3.13 7.87
N VAL A 199 -5.84 -3.48 8.41
CA VAL A 199 -7.04 -2.68 8.15
C VAL A 199 -6.94 -1.32 8.84
N THR A 200 -6.44 -1.33 10.08
CA THR A 200 -6.33 -0.11 10.87
C THR A 200 -5.06 -0.11 11.70
N ASN A 201 -4.47 1.05 11.84
CA ASN A 201 -3.43 1.33 12.81
C ASN A 201 -3.93 2.45 13.73
N LEU A 202 -4.26 2.08 14.96
CA LEU A 202 -4.87 2.98 15.93
C LEU A 202 -3.95 3.06 17.14
N SER A 203 -3.34 4.20 17.34
CA SER A 203 -2.52 4.48 18.52
C SER A 203 -3.23 5.48 19.45
N SER A 204 -3.30 5.14 20.72
CA SER A 204 -3.90 5.97 21.77
C SER A 204 -5.40 6.23 21.60
N VAL A 205 -6.14 5.28 21.08
CA VAL A 205 -7.57 5.43 20.79
C VAL A 205 -8.40 4.38 21.51
N MET A 206 -9.44 4.80 22.19
CA MET A 206 -10.57 3.91 22.51
C MET A 206 -11.46 3.84 21.26
N THR A 207 -11.32 2.77 20.51
CA THR A 207 -12.04 2.58 19.25
C THR A 207 -12.97 1.39 19.33
N THR A 208 -14.18 1.56 18.86
CA THR A 208 -15.09 0.45 18.60
C THR A 208 -15.01 0.12 17.11
N ILE A 209 -14.50 -1.05 16.78
CA ILE A 209 -14.58 -1.59 15.42
C ILE A 209 -15.77 -2.54 15.39
N ARG A 210 -16.72 -2.26 14.54
CA ARG A 210 -17.83 -3.17 14.18
C ARG A 210 -17.59 -3.67 12.77
N MET A 211 -17.29 -4.94 12.66
CA MET A 211 -17.29 -5.65 11.37
C MET A 211 -18.57 -6.51 11.31
N ASN A 212 -19.34 -6.34 10.29
CA ASN A 212 -20.51 -7.18 9.99
C ASN A 212 -20.15 -8.19 8.92
#